data_d3a8cd91a59624dce08249bfe0ab9a44
#
_entry.id   d3a8cd91a59624dce08249bfe0ab9a44
#
_cell.length_a   1.000
_cell.length_b   1.000
_cell.length_c   1.000
_cell.angle_alpha   90.00
_cell.angle_beta   90.00
_cell.angle_gamma   90.00
#
_symmetry.space_group_name_H-M   'P 1'
#
loop_
_entity.id
_entity.type
_entity.pdbx_description
1 polymer ?
#
loop_
_entity_poly.entity_id
_entity_poly.type
_entity_poly.pdbx_seq_one_letter_code
_entity_poly.pdbx_strand_id
1 'polypeptide(L)'
;MIKPLFNNILVVINGSEASIQAAQYGVLMARLYRCDMKAIYVVDTATLKELTISKFFVSEESSEYEKSLTEDGKRYLNYVENLAKAKGIKIETELRKGSVWSEVIAYADDSKTDLILLGEHKHIQSKDVISSIYREIISHANCSV
;
A
#
# COMPACT_ATOMS: atom_id res chain seq x y z
N MET A 1 -13.10 6.13 29.77
CA MET A 1 -12.12 6.29 28.67
C MET A 1 -12.49 5.37 27.51
N ILE A 2 -12.75 5.95 26.37
CA ILE A 2 -13.10 5.18 25.17
C ILE A 2 -11.82 4.66 24.56
N LYS A 3 -11.69 3.33 24.46
CA LYS A 3 -10.56 2.74 23.73
C LYS A 3 -10.75 2.99 22.24
N PRO A 4 -9.70 3.36 21.51
CA PRO A 4 -9.80 3.48 20.07
C PRO A 4 -10.17 2.12 19.46
N LEU A 5 -11.02 2.15 18.46
CA LEU A 5 -11.45 0.94 17.76
C LEU A 5 -10.27 0.28 17.04
N PHE A 6 -9.39 1.12 16.49
CA PHE A 6 -8.17 0.67 15.84
C PHE A 6 -6.97 1.38 16.47
N ASN A 7 -5.87 0.67 16.64
CA ASN A 7 -4.64 1.20 17.22
C ASN A 7 -3.54 1.37 16.17
N ASN A 8 -3.51 0.51 15.17
CA ASN A 8 -2.46 0.46 14.16
C ASN A 8 -3.07 0.36 12.78
N ILE A 9 -2.92 1.41 11.99
CA ILE A 9 -3.46 1.50 10.63
C ILE A 9 -2.31 1.35 9.65
N LEU A 10 -2.51 0.52 8.63
CA LEU A 10 -1.59 0.38 7.50
C LEU A 10 -2.30 0.83 6.23
N VAL A 11 -1.70 1.77 5.51
CA VAL A 11 -2.21 2.23 4.21
C VAL A 11 -1.33 1.66 3.11
N VAL A 12 -1.95 1.04 2.10
CA VAL A 12 -1.24 0.51 0.94
C VAL A 12 -1.21 1.58 -0.15
N ILE A 13 0.00 2.00 -0.50
CA ILE A 13 0.25 3.02 -1.51
C ILE A 13 0.70 2.33 -2.79
N ASN A 14 0.07 2.66 -3.90
CA ASN A 14 0.41 2.11 -5.20
C ASN A 14 0.58 3.17 -6.29
N GLY A 15 0.63 4.45 -5.89
CA GLY A 15 0.78 5.56 -6.83
C GLY A 15 -0.53 6.03 -7.45
N SER A 16 -1.64 5.34 -7.23
CA SER A 16 -2.94 5.79 -7.72
C SER A 16 -3.48 6.92 -6.87
N GLU A 17 -4.32 7.74 -7.45
CA GLU A 17 -5.03 8.80 -6.74
C GLU A 17 -5.87 8.22 -5.60
N ALA A 18 -6.49 7.07 -5.84
CA ALA A 18 -7.30 6.40 -4.82
C ALA A 18 -6.47 5.99 -3.61
N SER A 19 -5.22 5.53 -3.82
CA SER A 19 -4.35 5.17 -2.69
C SER A 19 -3.91 6.41 -1.91
N ILE A 20 -3.72 7.53 -2.58
CA ILE A 20 -3.41 8.80 -1.90
C ILE A 20 -4.61 9.28 -1.08
N GLN A 21 -5.82 9.15 -1.61
CA GLN A 21 -7.04 9.44 -0.85
C GLN A 21 -7.16 8.54 0.37
N ALA A 22 -6.85 7.27 0.24
CA ALA A 22 -6.81 6.35 1.38
C ALA A 22 -5.80 6.81 2.43
N ALA A 23 -4.65 7.30 2.01
CA ALA A 23 -3.65 7.86 2.91
C ALA A 23 -4.18 9.09 3.65
N GLN A 24 -4.92 9.97 2.96
CA GLN A 24 -5.55 11.12 3.58
C GLN A 24 -6.55 10.71 4.65
N TYR A 25 -7.36 9.70 4.38
CA TYR A 25 -8.28 9.13 5.37
C TYR A 25 -7.52 8.54 6.56
N GLY A 26 -6.43 7.83 6.30
CA GLY A 26 -5.61 7.26 7.36
C GLY A 26 -5.03 8.32 8.28
N VAL A 27 -4.52 9.41 7.71
CA VAL A 27 -4.00 10.55 8.47
C VAL A 27 -5.09 11.17 9.34
N LEU A 28 -6.27 11.36 8.76
CA LEU A 28 -7.41 11.91 9.48
C LEU A 28 -7.81 11.00 10.65
N MET A 29 -7.89 9.69 10.42
CA MET A 29 -8.20 8.71 11.47
C MET A 29 -7.15 8.70 12.56
N ALA A 30 -5.86 8.71 12.17
CA ALA A 30 -4.76 8.73 13.13
C ALA A 30 -4.83 9.96 14.04
N ARG A 31 -5.16 11.10 13.46
CA ARG A 31 -5.29 12.35 14.20
C ARG A 31 -6.51 12.37 15.12
N LEU A 32 -7.67 11.96 14.62
CA LEU A 32 -8.93 12.02 15.36
C LEU A 32 -9.03 10.95 16.44
N TYR A 33 -8.54 9.75 16.16
CA TYR A 33 -8.69 8.61 17.05
C TYR A 33 -7.39 8.21 17.75
N ARG A 34 -6.31 8.96 17.53
CA ARG A 34 -5.00 8.72 18.14
C ARG A 34 -4.46 7.32 17.86
N CYS A 35 -4.57 6.91 16.60
CA CYS A 35 -3.99 5.65 16.13
C CYS A 35 -2.59 5.90 15.57
N ASP A 36 -1.76 4.87 15.59
CA ASP A 36 -0.51 4.86 14.82
C ASP A 36 -0.82 4.52 13.37
N MET A 37 -0.10 5.13 12.46
CA MET A 37 -0.26 4.89 11.03
C MET A 37 1.07 4.55 10.39
N LYS A 38 1.04 3.56 9.50
CA LYS A 38 2.16 3.19 8.64
C LYS A 38 1.69 3.18 7.19
N ALA A 39 2.62 3.36 6.29
CA ALA A 39 2.35 3.28 4.84
C ALA A 39 3.35 2.33 4.20
N ILE A 40 2.86 1.51 3.27
CA ILE A 40 3.69 0.55 2.55
C ILE A 40 3.52 0.74 1.05
N TYR A 41 4.63 0.64 0.33
CA TYR A 41 4.65 0.54 -1.12
C TYR A 41 5.40 -0.74 -1.49
N VAL A 42 4.79 -1.59 -2.30
CA VAL A 42 5.42 -2.83 -2.74
C VAL A 42 5.72 -2.72 -4.24
N VAL A 43 6.99 -2.88 -4.57
CA VAL A 43 7.43 -3.02 -5.96
C VAL A 43 7.11 -4.45 -6.39
N ASP A 44 6.21 -4.59 -7.36
CA ASP A 44 5.67 -5.89 -7.79
C ASP A 44 6.68 -6.64 -8.66
N THR A 45 7.70 -7.18 -8.03
CA THR A 45 8.74 -7.97 -8.71
C THR A 45 8.22 -9.35 -9.13
N ALA A 46 7.17 -9.84 -8.50
CA ALA A 46 6.56 -11.11 -8.88
C ALA A 46 5.96 -11.03 -10.29
N THR A 47 5.22 -9.97 -10.58
CA THR A 47 4.66 -9.73 -11.92
C THR A 47 5.77 -9.48 -12.94
N LEU A 48 6.80 -8.70 -12.58
CA LEU A 48 7.95 -8.46 -13.46
C LEU A 48 8.66 -9.77 -13.83
N LYS A 49 8.82 -10.66 -12.86
CA LYS A 49 9.43 -11.97 -13.07
C LYS A 49 8.60 -12.81 -14.05
N GLU A 50 7.29 -12.82 -13.89
CA GLU A 50 6.38 -13.51 -14.81
C GLU A 50 6.49 -12.95 -16.23
N LEU A 51 6.52 -11.63 -16.38
CA LEU A 51 6.67 -10.98 -17.68
C LEU A 51 8.00 -11.31 -18.35
N THR A 52 9.07 -11.41 -17.57
CA THR A 52 10.39 -11.80 -18.07
C THR A 52 10.40 -13.26 -18.51
N ILE A 53 9.82 -14.16 -17.74
CA ILE A 53 9.70 -15.58 -18.07
C ILE A 53 8.86 -15.76 -19.32
N SER A 54 7.79 -15.00 -19.49
CA SER A 54 6.90 -15.03 -20.65
C SER A 54 7.49 -14.31 -21.87
N LYS A 55 8.70 -13.78 -21.76
CA LYS A 55 9.41 -13.04 -22.81
C LYS A 55 8.74 -11.75 -23.28
N PHE A 56 7.85 -11.18 -22.46
CA PHE A 56 7.32 -9.85 -22.71
C PHE A 56 8.36 -8.77 -22.45
N PHE A 57 9.28 -9.01 -21.51
CA PHE A 57 10.40 -8.14 -21.22
C PHE A 57 11.71 -8.91 -21.31
N VAL A 58 12.76 -8.26 -21.81
CA VAL A 58 14.12 -8.76 -21.63
C VAL A 58 14.60 -8.38 -20.23
N SER A 59 15.61 -9.10 -19.71
CA SER A 59 16.10 -8.90 -18.34
C SER A 59 16.51 -7.46 -18.04
N GLU A 60 17.11 -6.77 -19.01
CA GLU A 60 17.54 -5.39 -18.85
C GLU A 60 16.37 -4.44 -18.70
N GLU A 61 15.31 -4.60 -19.51
CA GLU A 61 14.09 -3.80 -19.43
C GLU A 61 13.39 -4.01 -18.08
N SER A 62 13.35 -5.25 -17.62
CA SER A 62 12.75 -5.61 -16.33
C SER A 62 13.51 -4.94 -15.18
N SER A 63 14.84 -4.94 -15.23
CA SER A 63 15.68 -4.31 -14.22
C SER A 63 15.50 -2.80 -14.18
N GLU A 64 15.44 -2.16 -15.34
CA GLU A 64 15.20 -0.71 -15.44
C GLU A 64 13.81 -0.35 -14.93
N TYR A 65 12.81 -1.15 -15.28
CA TYR A 65 11.44 -0.94 -14.83
C TYR A 65 11.32 -1.08 -13.32
N GLU A 66 11.96 -2.11 -12.74
CA GLU A 66 12.00 -2.29 -11.30
C GLU A 66 12.64 -1.09 -10.60
N LYS A 67 13.74 -0.59 -11.12
CA LYS A 67 14.41 0.59 -10.59
C LYS A 67 13.50 1.81 -10.62
N SER A 68 12.80 2.01 -11.74
CA SER A 68 11.84 3.10 -11.89
C SER A 68 10.71 3.00 -10.87
N LEU A 69 10.14 1.81 -10.69
CA LEU A 69 9.09 1.57 -9.69
C LEU A 69 9.59 1.80 -8.28
N THR A 70 10.83 1.43 -7.99
CA THR A 70 11.45 1.65 -6.68
C THR A 70 11.58 3.14 -6.39
N GLU A 71 12.04 3.91 -7.35
CA GLU A 71 12.17 5.36 -7.21
C GLU A 71 10.80 6.03 -7.05
N ASP A 72 9.82 5.59 -7.83
CA ASP A 72 8.43 6.05 -7.71
C ASP A 72 7.88 5.74 -6.32
N GLY A 73 8.12 4.54 -5.83
CA GLY A 73 7.67 4.13 -4.50
C GLY A 73 8.23 5.01 -3.40
N LYS A 74 9.52 5.31 -3.46
CA LYS A 74 10.17 6.22 -2.50
C LYS A 74 9.55 7.60 -2.55
N ARG A 75 9.26 8.10 -3.74
CA ARG A 75 8.67 9.42 -3.93
C ARG A 75 7.25 9.47 -3.37
N TYR A 76 6.43 8.46 -3.63
CA TYR A 76 5.07 8.39 -3.10
C TYR A 76 5.04 8.24 -1.58
N LEU A 77 5.90 7.40 -1.03
CA LEU A 77 6.00 7.25 0.42
C LEU A 77 6.45 8.55 1.10
N ASN A 78 7.40 9.25 0.50
CA ASN A 78 7.83 10.55 1.00
C ASN A 78 6.69 11.57 0.96
N TYR A 79 5.91 11.55 -0.11
CA TYR A 79 4.73 12.42 -0.23
C TYR A 79 3.73 12.17 0.89
N VAL A 80 3.43 10.91 1.16
CA VAL A 80 2.50 10.51 2.23
C VAL A 80 3.04 10.89 3.61
N GLU A 81 4.34 10.69 3.82
CA GLU A 81 5.00 11.08 5.07
C GLU A 81 4.87 12.59 5.31
N ASN A 82 5.10 13.38 4.27
CA ASN A 82 4.96 14.84 4.36
C ASN A 82 3.50 15.27 4.57
N LEU A 83 2.57 14.57 3.94
CA LEU A 83 1.14 14.80 4.13
C LEU A 83 0.73 14.60 5.60
N ALA A 84 1.22 13.53 6.20
CA ALA A 84 0.98 13.23 7.61
C ALA A 84 1.64 14.27 8.52
N LYS A 85 2.87 14.63 8.22
CA LYS A 85 3.65 15.59 8.99
C LYS A 85 2.97 16.97 9.00
N ALA A 86 2.39 17.38 7.89
CA ALA A 86 1.65 18.65 7.79
C ALA A 86 0.43 18.65 8.73
N LYS A 87 -0.07 17.50 9.12
CA LYS A 87 -1.18 17.34 10.07
C LYS A 87 -0.71 16.99 11.48
N GLY A 88 0.59 17.07 11.74
CA GLY A 88 1.16 16.77 13.04
C GLY A 88 1.26 15.29 13.36
N ILE A 89 1.20 14.43 12.37
CA ILE A 89 1.28 12.98 12.53
C ILE A 89 2.61 12.48 12.00
N LYS A 90 3.32 11.72 12.81
CA LYS A 90 4.54 11.04 12.40
C LYS A 90 4.19 9.61 12.04
N ILE A 91 4.52 9.21 10.81
CA ILE A 91 4.26 7.86 10.33
C ILE A 91 5.58 7.16 9.97
N GLU A 92 5.54 5.84 9.95
CA GLU A 92 6.62 5.03 9.39
C GLU A 92 6.23 4.60 8.00
N THR A 93 7.19 4.54 7.11
CA THR A 93 7.00 4.08 5.74
C THR A 93 7.85 2.86 5.48
N GLU A 94 7.36 1.97 4.63
CA GLU A 94 8.05 0.74 4.27
C GLU A 94 8.00 0.55 2.76
N LEU A 95 9.15 0.27 2.16
CA LEU A 95 9.25 -0.13 0.76
C LEU A 95 9.68 -1.59 0.71
N ARG A 96 8.88 -2.41 0.06
CA ARG A 96 9.16 -3.84 -0.11
C ARG A 96 9.12 -4.22 -1.58
N LYS A 97 9.70 -5.36 -1.89
CA LYS A 97 9.70 -5.94 -3.22
C LYS A 97 9.20 -7.37 -3.13
N GLY A 98 8.39 -7.78 -4.08
CA GLY A 98 7.86 -9.14 -4.12
C GLY A 98 6.44 -9.18 -4.67
N SER A 99 5.65 -10.13 -4.20
CA SER A 99 4.23 -10.19 -4.47
C SER A 99 3.52 -9.17 -3.58
N VAL A 100 2.72 -8.30 -4.19
CA VAL A 100 2.12 -7.17 -3.45
C VAL A 100 1.30 -7.65 -2.26
N TRP A 101 0.33 -8.55 -2.48
CA TRP A 101 -0.54 -8.99 -1.39
C TRP A 101 0.23 -9.70 -0.28
N SER A 102 1.20 -10.53 -0.67
CA SER A 102 2.00 -11.31 0.28
C SER A 102 2.85 -10.41 1.17
N GLU A 103 3.50 -9.41 0.59
CA GLU A 103 4.33 -8.46 1.34
C GLU A 103 3.49 -7.55 2.24
N VAL A 104 2.31 -7.15 1.77
CA VAL A 104 1.39 -6.34 2.58
C VAL A 104 0.94 -7.13 3.81
N ILE A 105 0.53 -8.38 3.64
CA ILE A 105 0.09 -9.23 4.75
C ILE A 105 1.24 -9.46 5.75
N ALA A 106 2.43 -9.79 5.24
CA ALA A 106 3.59 -10.02 6.09
C ALA A 106 3.92 -8.79 6.94
N TYR A 107 3.93 -7.61 6.32
CA TYR A 107 4.21 -6.38 7.05
C TYR A 107 3.10 -6.01 8.04
N ALA A 108 1.84 -6.23 7.65
CA ALA A 108 0.70 -5.99 8.54
C ALA A 108 0.78 -6.86 9.79
N ASP A 109 1.11 -8.14 9.62
CA ASP A 109 1.25 -9.07 10.75
C ASP A 109 2.43 -8.68 11.64
N ASP A 110 3.58 -8.37 11.05
CA ASP A 110 4.78 -7.98 11.79
C ASP A 110 4.58 -6.68 12.59
N SER A 111 3.84 -5.75 12.04
CA SER A 111 3.58 -4.45 12.67
C SER A 111 2.31 -4.41 13.52
N LYS A 112 1.66 -5.56 13.70
CA LYS A 112 0.43 -5.69 14.50
C LYS A 112 -0.68 -4.75 14.03
N THR A 113 -0.80 -4.63 12.71
CA THR A 113 -1.84 -3.83 12.08
C THR A 113 -3.22 -4.40 12.38
N ASP A 114 -4.14 -3.55 12.76
CA ASP A 114 -5.53 -3.95 13.01
C ASP A 114 -6.51 -3.38 11.97
N LEU A 115 -6.05 -2.49 11.11
CA LEU A 115 -6.83 -2.00 9.98
C LEU A 115 -5.93 -1.71 8.79
N ILE A 116 -6.24 -2.32 7.64
CA ILE A 116 -5.57 -2.03 6.37
C ILE A 116 -6.50 -1.14 5.54
N LEU A 117 -5.99 -0.01 5.05
CA LEU A 117 -6.73 0.87 4.15
C LEU A 117 -6.25 0.68 2.72
N LEU A 118 -7.18 0.42 1.84
CA LEU A 118 -6.95 0.28 0.41
C LEU A 118 -7.74 1.35 -0.32
N GLY A 119 -7.17 1.88 -1.40
CA GLY A 119 -7.86 2.79 -2.29
C GLY A 119 -7.99 2.17 -3.66
N GLU A 120 -9.18 2.16 -4.22
CA GLU A 120 -9.44 1.63 -5.54
C GLU A 120 -10.29 2.58 -6.37
N HIS A 121 -9.90 2.75 -7.63
CA HIS A 121 -10.70 3.52 -8.58
C HIS A 121 -11.89 2.70 -9.06
N LYS A 122 -13.08 3.33 -8.97
CA LYS A 122 -14.22 2.83 -9.72
C LYS A 122 -14.04 3.23 -11.18
N HIS A 123 -13.61 2.31 -12.01
CA HIS A 123 -13.70 2.50 -13.44
C HIS A 123 -15.15 2.32 -13.87
N ILE A 124 -15.71 3.38 -14.44
CA ILE A 124 -17.08 3.38 -14.98
C ILE A 124 -17.27 2.28 -16.03
N GLN A 125 -16.20 1.84 -16.67
CA GLN A 125 -16.23 0.86 -17.76
C GLN A 125 -15.86 -0.56 -17.36
N SER A 126 -15.27 -0.76 -16.21
CA SER A 126 -14.98 -2.11 -15.75
C SER A 126 -16.05 -2.52 -14.76
N LYS A 127 -16.87 -3.44 -15.20
CA LYS A 127 -17.84 -4.04 -14.32
C LYS A 127 -17.10 -4.82 -13.25
N ASP A 128 -17.15 -4.31 -12.02
CA ASP A 128 -16.98 -5.10 -10.81
C ASP A 128 -15.64 -5.75 -10.56
N VAL A 129 -14.55 -5.21 -11.08
CA VAL A 129 -13.28 -5.85 -10.81
C VAL A 129 -12.53 -5.07 -9.74
N ILE A 130 -12.75 -5.48 -8.50
CA ILE A 130 -11.74 -5.29 -7.47
C ILE A 130 -10.47 -5.93 -8.04
N SER A 131 -9.36 -5.19 -8.06
CA SER A 131 -8.11 -5.74 -8.58
C SER A 131 -7.84 -7.07 -7.89
N SER A 132 -7.26 -8.01 -8.62
CA SER A 132 -6.93 -9.33 -8.05
C SER A 132 -6.02 -9.20 -6.84
N ILE A 133 -5.15 -8.19 -6.82
CA ILE A 133 -4.24 -7.89 -5.71
C ILE A 133 -5.03 -7.53 -4.45
N TYR A 134 -6.01 -6.63 -4.58
CA TYR A 134 -6.82 -6.22 -3.44
C TYR A 134 -7.69 -7.34 -2.93
N ARG A 135 -8.21 -8.15 -3.83
CA ARG A 135 -8.99 -9.33 -3.48
C ARG A 135 -8.15 -10.31 -2.65
N GLU A 136 -6.88 -10.51 -3.04
CA GLU A 136 -5.97 -11.36 -2.29
C GLU A 136 -5.66 -10.79 -0.91
N ILE A 137 -5.47 -9.47 -0.81
CA ILE A 137 -5.26 -8.81 0.48
C ILE A 137 -6.48 -9.03 1.39
N ILE A 138 -7.67 -8.78 0.87
CA ILE A 138 -8.91 -8.95 1.64
C ILE A 138 -9.08 -10.40 2.10
N SER A 139 -8.77 -11.36 1.23
CA SER A 139 -8.94 -12.78 1.52
C SER A 139 -7.96 -13.32 2.55
N HIS A 140 -6.75 -12.76 2.61
CA HIS A 140 -5.67 -13.28 3.45
C HIS A 140 -5.36 -12.42 4.67
N ALA A 141 -5.98 -11.25 4.78
CA ALA A 141 -5.72 -10.37 5.92
C ALA A 141 -6.18 -10.99 7.24
N ASN A 142 -5.37 -10.81 8.26
CA ASN A 142 -5.68 -11.25 9.63
C ASN A 142 -6.28 -10.11 10.46
N CYS A 143 -6.71 -9.05 9.82
CA CYS A 143 -7.29 -7.87 10.44
C CYS A 143 -8.36 -7.29 9.54
N SER A 144 -9.00 -6.21 9.96
CA SER A 144 -9.99 -5.49 9.15
C SER A 144 -9.34 -4.82 7.93
N VAL A 145 -10.08 -4.76 6.85
CA VAL A 145 -9.64 -4.11 5.62
C VAL A 145 -10.73 -3.15 5.14
#